data_e22aff677b9614883c63d8433743c8ae
#
_entry.id   e22aff677b9614883c63d8433743c8ae
#
_cell.length_a   1.000
_cell.length_b   1.000
_cell.length_c   1.000
_cell.angle_alpha   90.00
_cell.angle_beta   90.00
_cell.angle_gamma   90.00
#
_symmetry.space_group_name_H-M   'P 1'
#
loop_
_entity.id
_entity.type
_entity.pdbx_description
1 polymer ?
#
loop_
_entity_poly.entity_id
_entity_poly.type
_entity_poly.pdbx_seq_one_letter_code
_entity_poly.pdbx_strand_id
1 'polypeptide(L)'
;MISLDFKELDHIPEGLLERPASALYQQIDGPTLIHLEGRNKCPLVVSVLQHGNEVTGWEAIRRLLKSHYQYDELPRSLLIFIGNPLAAKHRLRRLDDQPDFNRCWPGGNEVDSEYTRLFRQIHDRMRELDPLAVIDIHNNTGLNPHYAAVNLIRSDYLRLASLFSSKVVYFTMPAGTLSLSMSEHCPSLTLECGQAGEIHGTDHTLAFLETCLNLETISGKPVNADAVHLFHMVATVYVNDDVLFGFGRVPAELALREDLDKFNFCELPAGTSFGDLNGSTRKPLLAVDPEGVDITDKYFFFGRGEVETTREVMPSMLTLDRRVIQQDCLCYLMDRI
;
A
#
# COMPACT_ATOMS: atom_id res chain seq x y z
N MET A 1 -12.31 14.81 -25.30
CA MET A 1 -11.53 14.00 -24.34
C MET A 1 -10.46 14.93 -23.80
N ILE A 2 -10.47 15.21 -22.51
CA ILE A 2 -9.38 15.93 -21.84
C ILE A 2 -8.28 14.90 -21.74
N SER A 3 -7.13 15.14 -22.38
CA SER A 3 -5.95 14.28 -22.21
C SER A 3 -5.57 14.34 -20.74
N LEU A 4 -5.57 13.20 -20.05
CA LEU A 4 -4.97 13.10 -18.72
C LEU A 4 -3.46 13.06 -18.92
N ASP A 5 -2.81 14.17 -18.61
CA ASP A 5 -1.34 14.30 -18.62
C ASP A 5 -0.86 14.39 -17.18
N PHE A 6 0.32 13.85 -16.88
CA PHE A 6 0.99 14.11 -15.60
C PHE A 6 1.87 15.37 -15.74
N LYS A 7 2.09 16.04 -14.62
CA LYS A 7 3.03 17.15 -14.53
C LYS A 7 4.41 16.64 -14.14
N GLU A 8 5.44 17.18 -14.78
CA GLU A 8 6.84 16.99 -14.37
C GLU A 8 7.44 18.34 -13.97
N LEU A 9 8.01 18.39 -12.77
CA LEU A 9 8.60 19.60 -12.17
C LEU A 9 10.04 19.28 -11.73
N ASP A 10 10.92 20.26 -11.84
CA ASP A 10 12.33 20.20 -11.41
C ASP A 10 12.59 20.90 -10.07
N HIS A 11 11.54 21.39 -9.44
CA HIS A 11 11.59 22.07 -8.14
C HIS A 11 10.29 21.93 -7.37
N ILE A 12 10.33 22.15 -6.06
CA ILE A 12 9.14 22.27 -5.23
C ILE A 12 8.47 23.63 -5.49
N PRO A 13 7.20 23.66 -5.92
CA PRO A 13 6.46 24.91 -6.02
C PRO A 13 6.44 25.69 -4.71
N GLU A 14 6.56 27.01 -4.79
CA GLU A 14 6.53 27.89 -3.62
C GLU A 14 5.25 27.66 -2.78
N GLY A 15 5.42 27.49 -1.48
CA GLY A 15 4.32 27.24 -0.55
C GLY A 15 3.73 25.81 -0.60
N LEU A 16 4.24 24.89 -1.43
CA LEU A 16 3.72 23.53 -1.50
C LEU A 16 3.99 22.76 -0.20
N LEU A 17 5.19 22.91 0.38
CA LEU A 17 5.56 22.23 1.62
C LEU A 17 4.79 22.74 2.86
N GLU A 18 4.17 23.89 2.80
CA GLU A 18 3.30 24.43 3.85
C GLU A 18 1.92 23.76 3.86
N ARG A 19 1.55 23.07 2.76
CA ARG A 19 0.21 22.52 2.58
C ARG A 19 0.10 21.11 3.13
N PRO A 20 -0.94 20.80 3.91
CA PRO A 20 -1.29 19.41 4.21
C PRO A 20 -1.78 18.72 2.92
N ALA A 21 -1.80 17.38 2.91
CA ALA A 21 -2.24 16.58 1.77
C ALA A 21 -3.60 17.04 1.20
N SER A 22 -4.55 17.38 2.06
CA SER A 22 -5.90 17.84 1.67
C SER A 22 -5.95 19.21 0.98
N ALA A 23 -4.85 19.96 0.96
CA ALA A 23 -4.76 21.27 0.31
C ALA A 23 -3.85 21.28 -0.93
N LEU A 24 -3.21 20.16 -1.26
CA LEU A 24 -2.31 20.05 -2.42
C LEU A 24 -3.01 20.38 -3.74
N TYR A 25 -4.27 20.00 -3.88
CA TYR A 25 -5.07 20.26 -5.10
C TYR A 25 -5.11 21.74 -5.52
N GLN A 26 -4.77 22.66 -4.63
CA GLN A 26 -4.73 24.10 -4.94
C GLN A 26 -3.53 24.51 -5.81
N GLN A 27 -2.51 23.63 -5.91
CA GLN A 27 -1.31 23.86 -6.73
C GLN A 27 -1.04 22.68 -7.66
N ILE A 28 -1.45 21.47 -7.26
CA ILE A 28 -1.26 20.23 -7.99
C ILE A 28 -2.65 19.62 -8.21
N ASP A 29 -3.11 19.60 -9.46
CA ASP A 29 -4.46 19.21 -9.85
C ASP A 29 -4.56 17.77 -10.39
N GLY A 30 -3.45 17.02 -10.41
CA GLY A 30 -3.38 15.65 -10.89
C GLY A 30 -2.05 14.96 -10.57
N PRO A 31 -1.82 13.77 -11.12
CA PRO A 31 -0.58 13.04 -10.94
C PRO A 31 0.63 13.89 -11.31
N THR A 32 1.59 13.97 -10.43
CA THR A 32 2.74 14.88 -10.58
C THR A 32 4.04 14.19 -10.17
N LEU A 33 5.06 14.30 -11.02
CA LEU A 33 6.45 13.94 -10.71
C LEU A 33 7.23 15.22 -10.36
N ILE A 34 7.96 15.21 -9.25
CA ILE A 34 8.86 16.29 -8.87
C ILE A 34 10.25 15.72 -8.75
N HIS A 35 11.16 16.12 -9.63
CA HIS A 35 12.54 15.67 -9.66
C HIS A 35 13.47 16.69 -9.01
N LEU A 36 13.96 16.40 -7.82
CA LEU A 36 14.92 17.22 -7.09
C LEU A 36 16.32 16.64 -7.28
N GLU A 37 17.21 17.45 -7.83
CA GLU A 37 18.61 17.04 -8.00
C GLU A 37 19.33 16.95 -6.66
N GLY A 38 20.21 15.96 -6.53
CA GLY A 38 21.11 15.76 -5.40
C GLY A 38 22.52 15.43 -5.87
N ARG A 39 23.44 15.26 -4.92
CA ARG A 39 24.87 14.94 -5.19
C ARG A 39 25.01 13.65 -5.99
N ASN A 40 24.38 12.56 -5.55
CA ASN A 40 24.29 11.33 -6.31
C ASN A 40 23.11 11.42 -7.29
N LYS A 41 23.38 11.26 -8.59
CA LYS A 41 22.37 11.43 -9.65
C LYS A 41 21.46 10.22 -9.85
N CYS A 42 21.80 9.03 -9.29
CA CYS A 42 20.92 7.87 -9.26
C CYS A 42 19.80 8.12 -8.23
N PRO A 43 18.55 8.37 -8.65
CA PRO A 43 17.52 8.89 -7.74
C PRO A 43 16.95 7.81 -6.82
N LEU A 44 16.41 8.24 -5.68
CA LEU A 44 15.40 7.51 -4.92
C LEU A 44 14.04 7.95 -5.44
N VAL A 45 13.20 7.01 -5.85
CA VAL A 45 11.79 7.28 -6.20
C VAL A 45 10.93 7.08 -4.97
N VAL A 46 10.10 8.07 -4.62
CA VAL A 46 9.16 8.00 -3.51
C VAL A 46 7.77 8.35 -4.02
N SER A 47 6.86 7.38 -3.97
CA SER A 47 5.45 7.55 -4.32
C SER A 47 4.63 7.82 -3.07
N VAL A 48 3.76 8.82 -3.14
CA VAL A 48 2.86 9.22 -2.06
C VAL A 48 1.48 9.53 -2.61
N LEU A 49 0.46 9.37 -1.78
CA LEU A 49 -0.92 9.75 -2.12
C LEU A 49 -1.45 9.06 -3.39
N GLN A 50 -1.06 7.82 -3.70
CA GLN A 50 -1.80 7.03 -4.67
C GLN A 50 -3.26 6.87 -4.22
N HIS A 51 -3.45 6.72 -2.90
CA HIS A 51 -4.74 6.83 -2.23
C HIS A 51 -4.78 8.15 -1.44
N GLY A 52 -5.80 8.97 -1.69
CA GLY A 52 -5.85 10.32 -1.15
C GLY A 52 -6.08 10.42 0.38
N ASN A 53 -6.53 9.35 1.02
CA ASN A 53 -6.67 9.26 2.48
C ASN A 53 -5.38 8.81 3.20
N GLU A 54 -4.32 8.46 2.46
CA GLU A 54 -3.07 7.90 2.98
C GLU A 54 -1.98 8.99 3.02
N VAL A 55 -2.00 9.79 4.06
CA VAL A 55 -1.26 11.07 4.10
C VAL A 55 0.16 10.97 4.66
N THR A 56 0.54 9.85 5.27
CA THR A 56 1.83 9.70 5.97
C THR A 56 3.03 9.96 5.06
N GLY A 57 2.99 9.46 3.82
CA GLY A 57 4.08 9.66 2.85
C GLY A 57 4.31 11.14 2.54
N TRP A 58 3.25 11.90 2.30
CA TRP A 58 3.37 13.33 2.06
C TRP A 58 3.88 14.09 3.30
N GLU A 59 3.37 13.76 4.48
CA GLU A 59 3.82 14.41 5.71
C GLU A 59 5.30 14.11 6.01
N ALA A 60 5.78 12.90 5.73
CA ALA A 60 7.19 12.53 5.87
C ALA A 60 8.07 13.32 4.87
N ILE A 61 7.70 13.35 3.57
CA ILE A 61 8.41 14.13 2.53
C ILE A 61 8.46 15.61 2.89
N ARG A 62 7.32 16.18 3.30
CA ARG A 62 7.22 17.59 3.67
C ARG A 62 8.16 17.94 4.81
N ARG A 63 8.21 17.11 5.87
CA ARG A 63 9.12 17.29 7.01
C ARG A 63 10.58 17.09 6.60
N LEU A 64 10.87 16.06 5.82
CA LEU A 64 12.20 15.77 5.30
C LEU A 64 12.79 17.00 4.60
N LEU A 65 12.04 17.56 3.65
CA LEU A 65 12.52 18.68 2.85
C LEU A 65 12.59 19.99 3.65
N LYS A 66 11.64 20.25 4.56
CA LYS A 66 11.66 21.47 5.39
C LYS A 66 12.73 21.47 6.46
N SER A 67 12.92 20.32 7.14
CA SER A 67 13.78 20.28 8.33
C SER A 67 15.23 19.96 8.01
N HIS A 68 15.48 19.20 6.94
CA HIS A 68 16.81 18.65 6.68
C HIS A 68 17.43 19.17 5.38
N TYR A 69 16.61 19.57 4.39
CA TYR A 69 17.11 19.92 3.06
C TYR A 69 16.58 21.26 2.53
N GLN A 70 16.01 22.10 3.37
CA GLN A 70 15.52 23.42 2.93
C GLN A 70 16.65 24.30 2.39
N TYR A 71 17.86 24.15 2.94
CA TYR A 71 19.05 24.94 2.60
C TYR A 71 20.26 24.08 2.22
N ASP A 72 20.16 22.76 2.38
CA ASP A 72 21.24 21.82 2.13
C ASP A 72 20.96 21.01 0.86
N GLU A 73 22.04 20.63 0.16
CA GLU A 73 21.95 19.76 -1.00
C GLU A 73 21.55 18.35 -0.59
N LEU A 74 20.57 17.76 -1.31
CA LEU A 74 20.17 16.36 -1.13
C LEU A 74 21.39 15.42 -1.33
N PRO A 75 21.58 14.43 -0.48
CA PRO A 75 22.65 13.43 -0.67
C PRO A 75 22.51 12.68 -1.99
N ARG A 76 21.28 12.49 -2.45
CA ARG A 76 20.87 11.77 -3.65
C ARG A 76 19.69 12.50 -4.30
N SER A 77 19.60 12.45 -5.62
CA SER A 77 18.41 12.92 -6.35
C SER A 77 17.17 12.21 -5.83
N LEU A 78 16.09 12.96 -5.68
CA LEU A 78 14.81 12.47 -5.15
C LEU A 78 13.72 12.73 -6.20
N LEU A 79 13.06 11.67 -6.65
CA LEU A 79 11.90 11.75 -7.52
C LEU A 79 10.65 11.46 -6.70
N ILE A 80 9.81 12.48 -6.51
CA ILE A 80 8.57 12.37 -5.75
C ILE A 80 7.41 12.23 -6.72
N PHE A 81 6.67 11.14 -6.59
CA PHE A 81 5.40 10.96 -7.28
C PHE A 81 4.24 11.26 -6.33
N ILE A 82 3.43 12.26 -6.66
CA ILE A 82 2.19 12.60 -5.96
C ILE A 82 1.03 12.10 -6.82
N GLY A 83 0.34 11.03 -6.36
CA GLY A 83 -0.64 10.31 -7.18
C GLY A 83 -1.99 11.04 -7.28
N ASN A 84 -2.75 11.16 -6.20
CA ASN A 84 -4.16 11.58 -6.23
C ASN A 84 -4.48 12.76 -5.28
N PRO A 85 -3.99 13.97 -5.57
CA PRO A 85 -4.27 15.16 -4.76
C PRO A 85 -5.76 15.53 -4.74
N LEU A 86 -6.53 15.13 -5.77
CA LEU A 86 -7.98 15.38 -5.82
C LEU A 86 -8.75 14.50 -4.84
N ALA A 87 -8.40 13.21 -4.73
CA ALA A 87 -8.97 12.34 -3.71
C ALA A 87 -8.53 12.76 -2.29
N ALA A 88 -7.26 13.24 -2.15
CA ALA A 88 -6.73 13.76 -0.88
C ALA A 88 -7.51 14.98 -0.37
N LYS A 89 -7.98 15.87 -1.26
CA LYS A 89 -8.89 16.97 -0.92
C LYS A 89 -10.10 16.49 -0.11
N HIS A 90 -10.65 15.35 -0.49
CA HIS A 90 -11.85 14.77 0.12
C HIS A 90 -11.54 13.71 1.18
N ARG A 91 -10.26 13.41 1.43
CA ARG A 91 -9.80 12.33 2.33
C ARG A 91 -10.39 10.97 1.96
N LEU A 92 -10.48 10.72 0.66
CA LEU A 92 -10.98 9.46 0.10
C LEU A 92 -9.83 8.66 -0.47
N ARG A 93 -9.96 7.33 -0.47
CA ARG A 93 -9.03 6.43 -1.17
C ARG A 93 -8.92 6.85 -2.63
N ARG A 94 -10.05 6.95 -3.31
CA ARG A 94 -10.21 7.45 -4.69
C ARG A 94 -11.55 8.16 -4.84
N LEU A 95 -11.73 8.94 -5.89
CA LEU A 95 -13.03 9.44 -6.27
C LEU A 95 -13.86 8.32 -6.92
N ASP A 96 -15.19 8.47 -6.90
CA ASP A 96 -16.10 7.41 -7.39
C ASP A 96 -15.98 7.17 -8.90
N ASP A 97 -15.56 8.18 -9.66
CA ASP A 97 -15.34 8.15 -11.11
C ASP A 97 -13.90 7.80 -11.51
N GLN A 98 -13.01 7.55 -10.54
CA GLN A 98 -11.62 7.16 -10.78
C GLN A 98 -11.39 5.68 -10.55
N PRO A 99 -10.47 5.03 -11.29
CA PRO A 99 -9.95 3.72 -10.92
C PRO A 99 -9.10 3.83 -9.65
N ASP A 100 -8.74 2.70 -9.07
CA ASP A 100 -7.69 2.64 -8.07
C ASP A 100 -6.34 2.86 -8.75
N PHE A 101 -5.64 3.95 -8.40
CA PHE A 101 -4.37 4.31 -9.04
C PHE A 101 -3.29 3.26 -8.81
N ASN A 102 -3.35 2.56 -7.67
CA ASN A 102 -2.42 1.45 -7.41
C ASN A 102 -2.89 0.11 -8.00
N ARG A 103 -3.72 0.16 -9.08
CA ARG A 103 -4.07 -0.95 -9.97
C ARG A 103 -3.82 -0.61 -11.44
N CYS A 104 -3.41 0.65 -11.74
CA CYS A 104 -3.26 1.15 -13.11
C CYS A 104 -1.82 1.00 -13.66
N TRP A 105 -0.87 0.54 -12.85
CA TRP A 105 0.53 0.38 -13.27
C TRP A 105 0.70 -0.80 -14.25
N PRO A 106 1.76 -0.78 -15.09
CA PRO A 106 2.04 -1.86 -16.02
C PRO A 106 2.05 -3.25 -15.37
N GLY A 107 1.52 -4.24 -16.08
CA GLY A 107 1.37 -5.61 -15.56
C GLY A 107 0.04 -5.87 -14.84
N GLY A 108 -0.81 -4.85 -14.69
CA GLY A 108 -2.17 -4.99 -14.16
C GLY A 108 -3.15 -5.59 -15.17
N ASN A 109 -4.30 -6.02 -14.65
CA ASN A 109 -5.41 -6.56 -15.45
C ASN A 109 -6.39 -5.48 -15.93
N GLU A 110 -6.10 -4.20 -15.64
CA GLU A 110 -6.96 -3.07 -16.02
C GLU A 110 -7.07 -2.95 -17.55
N VAL A 111 -8.29 -2.69 -18.00
CA VAL A 111 -8.58 -2.44 -19.42
C VAL A 111 -7.78 -1.22 -19.88
N ASP A 112 -7.31 -1.21 -21.14
CA ASP A 112 -6.64 -0.06 -21.73
C ASP A 112 -7.53 1.20 -21.63
N SER A 113 -7.12 2.10 -20.77
CA SER A 113 -7.82 3.33 -20.42
C SER A 113 -6.86 4.53 -20.50
N GLU A 114 -7.39 5.73 -20.39
CA GLU A 114 -6.54 6.92 -20.27
C GLU A 114 -5.64 6.88 -19.03
N TYR A 115 -6.12 6.29 -17.92
CA TYR A 115 -5.34 6.12 -16.70
C TYR A 115 -4.19 5.11 -16.89
N THR A 116 -4.45 3.93 -17.44
CA THR A 116 -3.39 2.94 -17.65
C THR A 116 -2.31 3.44 -18.63
N ARG A 117 -2.70 4.24 -19.63
CA ARG A 117 -1.73 4.90 -20.53
C ARG A 117 -0.90 5.95 -19.80
N LEU A 118 -1.54 6.78 -18.95
CA LEU A 118 -0.87 7.77 -18.12
C LEU A 118 0.14 7.12 -17.17
N PHE A 119 -0.28 6.08 -16.43
CA PHE A 119 0.59 5.39 -15.48
C PHE A 119 1.74 4.64 -16.19
N ARG A 120 1.54 4.17 -17.42
CA ARG A 120 2.62 3.64 -18.24
C ARG A 120 3.67 4.71 -18.58
N GLN A 121 3.25 5.91 -18.96
CA GLN A 121 4.19 7.02 -19.23
C GLN A 121 4.99 7.40 -17.98
N ILE A 122 4.33 7.50 -16.82
CA ILE A 122 4.98 7.78 -15.54
C ILE A 122 5.98 6.67 -15.18
N HIS A 123 5.59 5.41 -15.33
CA HIS A 123 6.44 4.26 -15.11
C HIS A 123 7.69 4.28 -16.01
N ASP A 124 7.51 4.52 -17.32
CA ASP A 124 8.61 4.58 -18.27
C ASP A 124 9.57 5.72 -17.91
N ARG A 125 9.03 6.87 -17.50
CA ARG A 125 9.84 8.00 -17.02
C ARG A 125 10.64 7.67 -15.76
N MET A 126 10.05 6.98 -14.80
CA MET A 126 10.77 6.50 -13.60
C MET A 126 11.92 5.55 -13.98
N ARG A 127 11.67 4.62 -14.92
CA ARG A 127 12.69 3.67 -15.39
C ARG A 127 13.86 4.33 -16.10
N GLU A 128 13.60 5.34 -16.94
CA GLU A 128 14.65 6.08 -17.67
C GLU A 128 15.69 6.71 -16.73
N LEU A 129 15.31 7.01 -15.50
CA LEU A 129 16.18 7.63 -14.51
C LEU A 129 17.07 6.61 -13.76
N ASP A 130 16.91 5.31 -14.01
CA ASP A 130 17.66 4.21 -13.41
C ASP A 130 17.77 4.37 -11.87
N PRO A 131 16.64 4.28 -11.14
CA PRO A 131 16.60 4.60 -9.71
C PRO A 131 17.31 3.54 -8.86
N LEU A 132 17.88 3.99 -7.73
CA LEU A 132 18.39 3.11 -6.68
C LEU A 132 17.32 2.17 -6.16
N ALA A 133 16.14 2.72 -5.92
CA ALA A 133 14.97 2.01 -5.41
C ALA A 133 13.68 2.81 -5.66
N VAL A 134 12.54 2.13 -5.58
CA VAL A 134 11.20 2.71 -5.57
C VAL A 134 10.54 2.41 -4.22
N ILE A 135 10.05 3.44 -3.56
CA ILE A 135 9.36 3.36 -2.27
C ILE A 135 7.93 3.89 -2.46
N ASP A 136 6.97 3.00 -2.36
CA ASP A 136 5.54 3.31 -2.45
C ASP A 136 4.93 3.36 -1.05
N ILE A 137 4.53 4.54 -0.59
CA ILE A 137 4.15 4.76 0.81
C ILE A 137 2.64 4.77 0.95
N HIS A 138 2.15 3.86 1.77
CA HIS A 138 0.74 3.63 2.08
C HIS A 138 0.43 3.71 3.57
N ASN A 139 -0.86 3.75 3.87
CA ASN A 139 -1.40 3.62 5.21
C ASN A 139 -2.48 2.55 5.26
N ASN A 140 -2.61 1.96 6.43
CA ASN A 140 -3.71 1.06 6.74
C ASN A 140 -4.87 1.82 7.39
N THR A 141 -6.10 1.37 7.15
CA THR A 141 -7.28 1.86 7.87
C THR A 141 -7.54 1.07 9.15
N GLY A 142 -7.10 -0.18 9.22
CA GLY A 142 -7.17 -1.03 10.41
C GLY A 142 -5.89 -1.03 11.25
N LEU A 143 -5.91 -1.72 12.39
CA LEU A 143 -4.80 -1.83 13.32
C LEU A 143 -3.73 -2.81 12.78
N ASN A 144 -2.88 -2.34 11.88
CA ASN A 144 -1.73 -3.10 11.38
C ASN A 144 -0.43 -2.55 11.98
N PRO A 145 0.58 -3.41 12.25
CA PRO A 145 1.91 -2.93 12.54
C PRO A 145 2.52 -2.24 11.32
N HIS A 146 3.62 -1.53 11.48
CA HIS A 146 4.43 -1.10 10.35
C HIS A 146 5.06 -2.33 9.69
N TYR A 147 4.94 -2.48 8.36
CA TYR A 147 5.58 -3.55 7.61
C TYR A 147 5.96 -3.09 6.21
N ALA A 148 6.94 -3.77 5.63
CA ALA A 148 7.29 -3.58 4.22
C ALA A 148 6.73 -4.75 3.41
N ALA A 149 6.28 -4.48 2.19
CA ALA A 149 5.90 -5.51 1.26
C ALA A 149 6.87 -5.53 0.07
N VAL A 150 7.23 -6.74 -0.37
CA VAL A 150 8.17 -7.02 -1.45
C VAL A 150 7.53 -7.92 -2.50
N ASN A 151 7.96 -7.76 -3.75
CA ASN A 151 7.46 -8.57 -4.88
C ASN A 151 8.46 -9.64 -5.32
N LEU A 152 9.71 -9.55 -4.85
CA LEU A 152 10.77 -10.54 -5.09
C LEU A 152 11.49 -10.85 -3.79
N ILE A 153 11.73 -12.15 -3.53
CA ILE A 153 12.53 -12.61 -2.39
C ILE A 153 14.00 -12.60 -2.81
N ARG A 154 14.61 -11.42 -2.83
CA ARG A 154 16.02 -11.19 -3.14
C ARG A 154 16.70 -10.43 -2.00
N SER A 155 17.99 -10.64 -1.84
CA SER A 155 18.75 -10.07 -0.72
C SER A 155 18.74 -8.54 -0.68
N ASP A 156 18.77 -7.87 -1.84
CA ASP A 156 18.66 -6.42 -1.97
C ASP A 156 17.29 -5.88 -1.52
N TYR A 157 16.20 -6.57 -1.89
CA TYR A 157 14.83 -6.25 -1.47
C TYR A 157 14.66 -6.44 0.05
N LEU A 158 15.06 -7.60 0.56
CA LEU A 158 14.96 -7.90 1.99
C LEU A 158 15.84 -6.96 2.84
N ARG A 159 17.02 -6.57 2.31
CA ARG A 159 17.88 -5.59 2.95
C ARG A 159 17.21 -4.23 3.04
N LEU A 160 16.64 -3.74 1.94
CA LEU A 160 15.94 -2.47 1.93
C LEU A 160 14.71 -2.51 2.85
N ALA A 161 13.91 -3.58 2.78
CA ALA A 161 12.74 -3.78 3.62
C ALA A 161 13.09 -3.82 5.12
N SER A 162 14.21 -4.48 5.50
CA SER A 162 14.66 -4.58 6.88
C SER A 162 15.07 -3.24 7.51
N LEU A 163 15.36 -2.22 6.71
CA LEU A 163 15.61 -0.85 7.21
C LEU A 163 14.30 -0.19 7.68
N PHE A 164 13.16 -0.62 7.16
CA PHE A 164 11.85 -0.11 7.57
C PHE A 164 11.23 -0.97 8.67
N SER A 165 11.18 -2.29 8.51
CA SER A 165 10.55 -3.18 9.47
C SER A 165 11.15 -4.58 9.42
N SER A 166 11.15 -5.27 10.57
CA SER A 166 11.43 -6.70 10.61
C SER A 166 10.28 -7.54 10.04
N LYS A 167 9.08 -6.99 9.90
CA LYS A 167 7.94 -7.67 9.27
C LYS A 167 7.94 -7.36 7.78
N VAL A 168 8.11 -8.40 6.95
CA VAL A 168 8.14 -8.28 5.50
C VAL A 168 7.11 -9.23 4.90
N VAL A 169 6.25 -8.71 4.03
CA VAL A 169 5.23 -9.48 3.33
C VAL A 169 5.64 -9.64 1.87
N TYR A 170 5.76 -10.87 1.41
CA TYR A 170 5.93 -11.19 -0.01
C TYR A 170 4.55 -11.32 -0.66
N PHE A 171 4.34 -10.62 -1.78
CA PHE A 171 3.11 -10.70 -2.54
C PHE A 171 3.36 -10.61 -4.05
N THR A 172 2.51 -11.28 -4.82
CA THR A 172 2.48 -11.23 -6.29
C THR A 172 1.15 -10.68 -6.82
N MET A 173 0.18 -10.53 -5.95
CA MET A 173 -1.14 -9.97 -6.22
C MET A 173 -1.52 -8.98 -5.11
N PRO A 174 -2.31 -7.94 -5.40
CA PRO A 174 -2.93 -7.62 -6.69
C PRO A 174 -1.93 -7.10 -7.72
N ALA A 175 -2.20 -7.42 -8.99
CA ALA A 175 -1.44 -6.90 -10.12
C ALA A 175 -1.69 -5.40 -10.33
N GLY A 176 -0.80 -4.73 -11.06
CA GLY A 176 -0.95 -3.30 -11.39
C GLY A 176 -0.58 -2.36 -10.24
N THR A 177 0.19 -2.83 -9.24
CA THR A 177 0.79 -1.98 -8.21
C THR A 177 2.13 -1.40 -8.66
N LEU A 178 2.50 -0.22 -8.15
CA LEU A 178 3.77 0.42 -8.49
C LEU A 178 4.97 -0.48 -8.15
N SER A 179 5.01 -0.99 -6.92
CA SER A 179 6.14 -1.81 -6.48
C SER A 179 6.32 -3.07 -7.32
N LEU A 180 5.21 -3.74 -7.71
CA LEU A 180 5.26 -4.91 -8.56
C LEU A 180 5.72 -4.55 -9.98
N SER A 181 5.21 -3.47 -10.56
CA SER A 181 5.57 -3.04 -11.92
C SER A 181 7.04 -2.66 -12.07
N MET A 182 7.65 -2.13 -11.00
CA MET A 182 9.06 -1.72 -10.97
C MET A 182 10.02 -2.83 -10.51
N SER A 183 9.49 -3.94 -9.98
CA SER A 183 10.28 -4.96 -9.29
C SER A 183 11.36 -5.65 -10.14
N GLU A 184 11.19 -5.74 -11.45
CA GLU A 184 12.20 -6.31 -12.36
C GLU A 184 13.32 -5.31 -12.71
N HIS A 185 13.17 -4.02 -12.34
CA HIS A 185 14.12 -2.96 -12.68
C HIS A 185 15.04 -2.58 -11.52
N CYS A 186 14.47 -2.39 -10.34
CA CYS A 186 15.19 -2.01 -9.14
C CYS A 186 14.46 -2.52 -7.89
N PRO A 187 15.14 -2.56 -6.72
CA PRO A 187 14.45 -2.82 -5.46
C PRO A 187 13.25 -1.90 -5.26
N SER A 188 12.06 -2.49 -5.15
CA SER A 188 10.81 -1.76 -5.03
C SER A 188 10.02 -2.29 -3.85
N LEU A 189 9.56 -1.39 -2.98
CA LEU A 189 8.83 -1.71 -1.76
C LEU A 189 7.50 -0.98 -1.73
N THR A 190 6.49 -1.64 -1.20
CA THR A 190 5.33 -0.97 -0.62
C THR A 190 5.52 -0.88 0.89
N LEU A 191 5.39 0.30 1.47
CA LEU A 191 5.46 0.52 2.91
C LEU A 191 4.07 0.75 3.47
N GLU A 192 3.73 -0.01 4.50
CA GLU A 192 2.50 0.16 5.26
C GLU A 192 2.83 0.82 6.60
N CYS A 193 2.50 2.09 6.68
CA CYS A 193 3.00 3.00 7.72
C CYS A 193 2.03 3.17 8.91
N GLY A 194 1.20 2.16 9.20
CA GLY A 194 0.17 2.25 10.23
C GLY A 194 -1.01 3.13 9.80
N GLN A 195 -1.82 3.58 10.74
CA GLN A 195 -3.01 4.38 10.44
C GLN A 195 -2.65 5.80 10.00
N ALA A 196 -3.39 6.33 9.03
CA ALA A 196 -3.18 7.68 8.52
C ALA A 196 -3.38 8.73 9.61
N GLY A 197 -2.44 9.69 9.70
CA GLY A 197 -2.47 10.78 10.67
C GLY A 197 -1.77 10.47 11.99
N GLU A 198 -1.28 9.25 12.20
CA GLU A 198 -0.45 8.91 13.35
C GLU A 198 0.96 9.51 13.21
N ILE A 199 1.42 10.17 14.27
CA ILE A 199 2.74 10.81 14.27
C ILE A 199 3.87 9.78 14.19
N HIS A 200 3.70 8.62 14.84
CA HIS A 200 4.69 7.56 14.84
C HIS A 200 4.94 6.99 13.44
N GLY A 201 3.88 6.82 12.64
CA GLY A 201 4.02 6.39 11.24
C GLY A 201 4.80 7.39 10.41
N THR A 202 4.54 8.69 10.61
CA THR A 202 5.26 9.76 9.91
C THR A 202 6.73 9.83 10.33
N ASP A 203 7.04 9.77 11.64
CA ASP A 203 8.41 9.83 12.14
C ASP A 203 9.23 8.60 11.70
N HIS A 204 8.62 7.43 11.72
CA HIS A 204 9.25 6.19 11.25
C HIS A 204 9.56 6.23 9.76
N THR A 205 8.60 6.69 8.95
CA THR A 205 8.76 6.86 7.50
C THR A 205 9.85 7.90 7.17
N LEU A 206 9.87 9.02 7.90
CA LEU A 206 10.90 10.05 7.75
C LEU A 206 12.30 9.47 7.99
N ALA A 207 12.52 8.78 9.12
CA ALA A 207 13.81 8.16 9.44
C ALA A 207 14.26 7.13 8.40
N PHE A 208 13.32 6.35 7.86
CA PHE A 208 13.60 5.42 6.77
C PHE A 208 14.02 6.15 5.49
N LEU A 209 13.31 7.21 5.08
CA LEU A 209 13.66 7.97 3.89
C LEU A 209 15.02 8.66 4.01
N GLU A 210 15.34 9.21 5.17
CA GLU A 210 16.68 9.76 5.45
C GLU A 210 17.77 8.70 5.30
N THR A 211 17.51 7.51 5.84
CA THR A 211 18.44 6.38 5.70
C THR A 211 18.62 6.03 4.22
N CYS A 212 17.55 5.91 3.45
CA CYS A 212 17.61 5.56 2.01
C CYS A 212 18.33 6.62 1.17
N LEU A 213 18.13 7.90 1.45
CA LEU A 213 18.83 9.00 0.74
C LEU A 213 20.35 8.93 0.93
N ASN A 214 20.81 8.44 2.05
CA ASN A 214 22.23 8.33 2.40
C ASN A 214 22.87 6.99 2.01
N LEU A 215 22.12 6.01 1.47
CA LEU A 215 22.70 4.77 0.97
C LEU A 215 23.55 5.04 -0.27
N GLU A 216 24.77 4.56 -0.32
CA GLU A 216 25.54 4.55 -1.57
C GLU A 216 24.97 3.52 -2.56
N THR A 217 24.74 2.31 -2.06
CA THR A 217 24.18 1.17 -2.81
C THR A 217 23.32 0.30 -1.89
N ILE A 218 22.43 -0.49 -2.47
CA ILE A 218 21.73 -1.53 -1.71
C ILE A 218 22.51 -2.84 -1.85
N SER A 219 23.03 -3.34 -0.74
CA SER A 219 23.85 -4.55 -0.74
C SER A 219 23.03 -5.79 -1.08
N GLY A 220 23.48 -6.55 -2.07
CA GLY A 220 22.93 -7.88 -2.38
C GLY A 220 23.41 -9.01 -1.44
N LYS A 221 24.12 -8.70 -0.36
CA LYS A 221 24.51 -9.72 0.64
C LYS A 221 23.28 -10.22 1.38
N PRO A 222 23.22 -11.52 1.74
CA PRO A 222 22.12 -12.08 2.51
C PRO A 222 21.85 -11.27 3.79
N VAL A 223 20.59 -11.10 4.11
CA VAL A 223 20.12 -10.53 5.38
C VAL A 223 20.20 -11.62 6.42
N ASN A 224 20.54 -11.26 7.66
CA ASN A 224 20.47 -12.22 8.77
C ASN A 224 19.02 -12.73 8.89
N ALA A 225 18.85 -14.06 9.01
CA ALA A 225 17.53 -14.70 9.12
C ALA A 225 16.71 -14.14 10.31
N ASP A 226 17.37 -13.74 11.39
CA ASP A 226 16.70 -13.17 12.57
C ASP A 226 16.27 -11.69 12.37
N ALA A 227 16.74 -11.04 11.31
CA ALA A 227 16.44 -9.63 11.06
C ALA A 227 15.10 -9.41 10.32
N VAL A 228 14.52 -10.46 9.74
CA VAL A 228 13.32 -10.39 8.92
C VAL A 228 12.40 -11.56 9.25
N HIS A 229 11.17 -11.24 9.61
CA HIS A 229 10.06 -12.19 9.64
C HIS A 229 9.33 -12.09 8.31
N LEU A 230 9.52 -13.09 7.46
CA LEU A 230 8.96 -13.11 6.12
C LEU A 230 7.63 -13.85 6.11
N PHE A 231 6.62 -13.21 5.53
CA PHE A 231 5.27 -13.75 5.33
C PHE A 231 4.95 -13.78 3.84
N HIS A 232 4.24 -14.81 3.41
CA HIS A 232 3.74 -14.93 2.04
C HIS A 232 2.22 -14.73 2.04
N MET A 233 1.73 -13.81 1.25
CA MET A 233 0.30 -13.63 1.02
C MET A 233 -0.23 -14.79 0.17
N VAL A 234 -1.11 -15.59 0.75
CA VAL A 234 -1.62 -16.84 0.14
C VAL A 234 -3.07 -16.76 -0.31
N ALA A 235 -3.81 -15.77 0.18
CA ALA A 235 -5.19 -15.53 -0.25
C ALA A 235 -5.60 -14.07 -0.05
N THR A 236 -6.46 -13.58 -0.95
CA THR A 236 -7.24 -12.36 -0.77
C THR A 236 -8.66 -12.74 -0.42
N VAL A 237 -9.20 -12.15 0.64
CA VAL A 237 -10.56 -12.41 1.11
C VAL A 237 -11.46 -11.22 0.83
N TYR A 238 -12.55 -11.45 0.14
CA TYR A 238 -13.57 -10.45 -0.18
C TYR A 238 -14.87 -10.74 0.57
N VAL A 239 -15.64 -9.71 0.84
CA VAL A 239 -17.06 -9.85 1.13
C VAL A 239 -17.81 -9.84 -0.20
N ASN A 240 -18.69 -10.83 -0.44
CA ASN A 240 -19.44 -10.88 -1.69
C ASN A 240 -20.34 -9.65 -1.84
N ASP A 241 -20.41 -9.08 -3.05
CA ASP A 241 -21.06 -7.78 -3.35
C ASP A 241 -22.54 -7.74 -2.97
N ASP A 242 -23.24 -8.87 -3.03
CA ASP A 242 -24.66 -9.00 -2.73
C ASP A 242 -24.95 -9.27 -1.24
N VAL A 243 -23.92 -9.27 -0.39
CA VAL A 243 -24.05 -9.54 1.05
C VAL A 243 -24.12 -8.24 1.86
N LEU A 244 -25.21 -8.06 2.60
CA LEU A 244 -25.30 -7.00 3.58
C LEU A 244 -24.44 -7.36 4.80
N PHE A 245 -23.37 -6.62 5.05
CA PHE A 245 -22.50 -6.82 6.18
C PHE A 245 -22.36 -5.59 7.07
N GLY A 246 -21.90 -5.80 8.29
CA GLY A 246 -21.56 -4.77 9.26
C GLY A 246 -20.77 -5.35 10.42
N PHE A 247 -20.52 -4.56 11.46
CA PHE A 247 -19.71 -4.95 12.60
C PHE A 247 -20.55 -4.98 13.87
N GLY A 248 -20.29 -5.99 14.71
CA GLY A 248 -21.00 -6.16 15.97
C GLY A 248 -22.48 -6.54 15.80
N ARG A 249 -23.32 -6.14 16.75
CA ARG A 249 -24.73 -6.50 16.77
C ARG A 249 -25.56 -5.64 15.82
N VAL A 250 -25.45 -5.91 14.52
CA VAL A 250 -26.17 -5.19 13.46
C VAL A 250 -27.15 -6.13 12.73
N PRO A 251 -28.28 -5.61 12.18
CA PRO A 251 -29.20 -6.39 11.36
C PRO A 251 -28.62 -6.56 9.95
N ALA A 252 -27.57 -7.36 9.82
CA ALA A 252 -26.87 -7.69 8.58
C ALA A 252 -26.79 -9.19 8.39
N GLU A 253 -26.67 -9.66 7.15
CA GLU A 253 -26.49 -11.10 6.84
C GLU A 253 -25.17 -11.64 7.41
N LEU A 254 -24.12 -10.80 7.34
CA LEU A 254 -22.82 -11.04 7.94
C LEU A 254 -22.53 -9.95 8.98
N ALA A 255 -22.57 -10.31 10.26
CA ALA A 255 -22.21 -9.45 11.36
C ALA A 255 -20.76 -9.76 11.79
N LEU A 256 -19.79 -9.09 11.19
CA LEU A 256 -18.37 -9.23 11.53
C LEU A 256 -18.09 -8.75 12.96
N ARG A 257 -17.04 -9.27 13.58
CA ARG A 257 -16.63 -8.88 14.93
C ARG A 257 -16.26 -7.40 15.00
N GLU A 258 -16.57 -6.75 16.12
CA GLU A 258 -16.20 -5.35 16.40
C GLU A 258 -14.69 -5.14 16.61
N ASP A 259 -13.97 -6.21 16.92
CA ASP A 259 -12.54 -6.20 17.18
C ASP A 259 -11.73 -6.96 16.11
N LEU A 260 -12.31 -7.11 14.91
CA LEU A 260 -11.74 -7.91 13.83
C LEU A 260 -10.35 -7.39 13.40
N ASP A 261 -10.15 -6.08 13.39
CA ASP A 261 -8.87 -5.46 13.01
C ASP A 261 -7.72 -5.72 14.00
N LYS A 262 -8.03 -6.18 15.24
CA LYS A 262 -7.01 -6.65 16.19
C LYS A 262 -6.38 -7.98 15.81
N PHE A 263 -6.96 -8.68 14.86
CA PHE A 263 -6.44 -9.96 14.36
C PHE A 263 -5.27 -9.77 13.38
N ASN A 264 -5.04 -8.56 12.91
CA ASN A 264 -3.93 -8.28 11.99
C ASN A 264 -2.58 -8.73 12.57
N PHE A 265 -1.84 -9.52 11.79
CA PHE A 265 -0.55 -10.11 12.17
C PHE A 265 -0.59 -10.99 13.43
N CYS A 266 -1.76 -11.57 13.74
CA CYS A 266 -1.93 -12.57 14.78
C CYS A 266 -2.10 -13.97 14.16
N GLU A 267 -1.40 -14.97 14.70
CA GLU A 267 -1.62 -16.37 14.34
C GLU A 267 -2.93 -16.84 15.00
N LEU A 268 -3.96 -16.99 14.20
CA LEU A 268 -5.30 -17.37 14.64
C LEU A 268 -5.48 -18.88 14.47
N PRO A 269 -5.87 -19.62 15.51
CA PRO A 269 -6.10 -21.07 15.39
C PRO A 269 -7.36 -21.38 14.56
N ALA A 270 -7.46 -22.62 14.08
CA ALA A 270 -8.69 -23.13 13.49
C ALA A 270 -9.87 -22.97 14.48
N GLY A 271 -11.05 -22.65 13.96
CA GLY A 271 -12.25 -22.37 14.77
C GLY A 271 -12.32 -20.93 15.28
N THR A 272 -11.42 -20.03 14.85
CA THR A 272 -11.55 -18.61 15.20
C THR A 272 -12.73 -18.00 14.44
N SER A 273 -13.71 -17.44 15.19
CA SER A 273 -14.87 -16.77 14.61
C SER A 273 -14.49 -15.40 14.05
N PHE A 274 -14.91 -15.12 12.81
CA PHE A 274 -14.83 -13.81 12.15
C PHE A 274 -16.12 -13.01 12.32
N GLY A 275 -17.24 -13.67 12.65
CA GLY A 275 -18.52 -13.03 12.86
C GLY A 275 -19.70 -14.01 12.75
N ASP A 276 -20.90 -13.45 12.94
CA ASP A 276 -22.16 -14.18 12.95
C ASP A 276 -22.84 -14.15 11.57
N LEU A 277 -23.53 -15.24 11.22
CA LEU A 277 -24.38 -15.37 10.04
C LEU A 277 -25.85 -15.31 10.46
N ASN A 278 -26.57 -14.33 9.91
CA ASN A 278 -27.98 -14.11 10.18
C ASN A 278 -28.86 -14.52 8.97
N GLY A 279 -29.25 -15.80 8.96
CA GLY A 279 -30.28 -16.29 8.01
C GLY A 279 -29.82 -16.47 6.56
N SER A 280 -28.55 -16.27 6.25
CA SER A 280 -28.01 -16.48 4.89
C SER A 280 -27.67 -17.96 4.66
N THR A 281 -28.07 -18.49 3.51
CA THR A 281 -27.63 -19.80 3.01
C THR A 281 -26.44 -19.70 2.06
N ARG A 282 -25.98 -18.47 1.78
CA ARG A 282 -24.88 -18.18 0.86
C ARG A 282 -23.57 -18.05 1.62
N LYS A 283 -22.46 -18.36 0.96
CA LYS A 283 -21.13 -18.05 1.46
C LYS A 283 -20.92 -16.53 1.40
N PRO A 284 -20.79 -15.83 2.54
CA PRO A 284 -20.69 -14.36 2.51
C PRO A 284 -19.28 -13.89 2.16
N LEU A 285 -18.27 -14.75 2.29
CA LEU A 285 -16.88 -14.47 1.97
C LEU A 285 -16.44 -15.29 0.76
N LEU A 286 -15.54 -14.70 -0.02
CA LEU A 286 -14.80 -15.34 -1.09
C LEU A 286 -13.30 -15.16 -0.81
N ALA A 287 -12.57 -16.28 -0.67
CA ALA A 287 -11.12 -16.27 -0.60
C ALA A 287 -10.54 -16.79 -1.92
N VAL A 288 -9.70 -16.01 -2.58
CA VAL A 288 -9.03 -16.38 -3.82
C VAL A 288 -7.52 -16.43 -3.63
N ASP A 289 -6.88 -17.39 -4.28
CA ASP A 289 -5.42 -17.47 -4.33
C ASP A 289 -4.82 -16.46 -5.35
N PRO A 290 -3.48 -16.37 -5.45
CA PRO A 290 -2.83 -15.48 -6.41
C PRO A 290 -3.19 -15.76 -7.89
N GLU A 291 -3.61 -16.97 -8.22
CA GLU A 291 -4.06 -17.39 -9.55
C GLU A 291 -5.54 -17.09 -9.80
N GLY A 292 -6.24 -16.55 -8.79
CA GLY A 292 -7.67 -16.19 -8.86
C GLY A 292 -8.61 -17.39 -8.66
N VAL A 293 -8.11 -18.51 -8.15
CA VAL A 293 -8.92 -19.69 -7.87
C VAL A 293 -9.64 -19.53 -6.53
N ASP A 294 -10.93 -19.87 -6.50
CA ASP A 294 -11.70 -19.89 -5.25
C ASP A 294 -11.19 -21.00 -4.32
N ILE A 295 -10.62 -20.60 -3.20
CA ILE A 295 -10.11 -21.45 -2.15
C ILE A 295 -10.82 -21.22 -0.80
N THR A 296 -12.02 -20.67 -0.84
CA THR A 296 -12.79 -20.27 0.35
C THR A 296 -12.93 -21.40 1.36
N ASP A 297 -13.30 -22.60 0.92
CA ASP A 297 -13.49 -23.76 1.80
C ASP A 297 -12.21 -24.26 2.46
N LYS A 298 -11.04 -23.87 1.96
CA LYS A 298 -9.75 -24.15 2.57
C LYS A 298 -9.55 -23.36 3.86
N TYR A 299 -10.14 -22.16 3.94
CA TYR A 299 -9.90 -21.20 5.03
C TYR A 299 -11.11 -20.92 5.91
N PHE A 300 -12.33 -21.03 5.37
CA PHE A 300 -13.55 -20.65 6.08
C PHE A 300 -14.60 -21.76 6.06
N PHE A 301 -15.23 -21.92 7.21
CA PHE A 301 -16.44 -22.74 7.39
C PHE A 301 -17.63 -21.81 7.68
N PHE A 302 -18.74 -22.05 7.01
CA PHE A 302 -19.99 -21.31 7.17
C PHE A 302 -21.03 -22.26 7.74
N GLY A 303 -21.27 -22.20 9.02
CA GLY A 303 -22.20 -23.10 9.68
C GLY A 303 -22.47 -22.68 11.11
N ARG A 304 -23.49 -23.30 11.74
CA ARG A 304 -23.88 -23.03 13.13
C ARG A 304 -24.19 -21.54 13.42
N GLY A 305 -24.45 -20.74 12.37
CA GLY A 305 -24.69 -19.30 12.52
C GLY A 305 -23.42 -18.45 12.62
N GLU A 306 -22.24 -19.01 12.29
CA GLU A 306 -20.96 -18.30 12.38
C GLU A 306 -20.09 -18.51 11.12
N VAL A 307 -19.13 -17.60 10.95
CA VAL A 307 -17.99 -17.72 10.02
C VAL A 307 -16.76 -18.04 10.83
N GLU A 308 -16.23 -19.23 10.69
CA GLU A 308 -15.06 -19.69 11.44
C GLU A 308 -13.92 -20.07 10.49
N THR A 309 -12.67 -19.92 10.97
CA THR A 309 -11.50 -20.43 10.24
C THR A 309 -11.46 -21.96 10.31
N THR A 310 -11.12 -22.62 9.18
CA THR A 310 -10.96 -24.09 9.11
C THR A 310 -9.57 -24.56 9.52
N ARG A 311 -8.60 -23.65 9.53
CA ARG A 311 -7.18 -23.89 9.81
C ARG A 311 -6.56 -22.67 10.47
N GLU A 312 -5.32 -22.81 10.91
CA GLU A 312 -4.53 -21.66 11.33
C GLU A 312 -4.36 -20.68 10.19
N VAL A 313 -4.52 -19.38 10.46
CA VAL A 313 -4.39 -18.27 9.51
C VAL A 313 -3.75 -17.08 10.19
N MET A 314 -3.04 -16.24 9.40
CA MET A 314 -2.57 -14.93 9.84
C MET A 314 -3.14 -13.88 8.90
N PRO A 315 -4.12 -13.07 9.31
CA PRO A 315 -4.65 -12.00 8.49
C PRO A 315 -3.78 -10.74 8.54
N SER A 316 -3.86 -9.95 7.48
CA SER A 316 -3.42 -8.55 7.42
C SER A 316 -4.46 -7.70 6.71
N MET A 317 -4.37 -6.40 6.84
CA MET A 317 -5.24 -5.40 6.22
C MET A 317 -6.70 -5.42 6.70
N LEU A 318 -7.05 -6.23 7.71
CA LEU A 318 -8.38 -6.17 8.34
C LEU A 318 -8.66 -4.74 8.83
N THR A 319 -9.83 -4.23 8.48
CA THR A 319 -10.31 -2.90 8.84
C THR A 319 -11.78 -2.95 9.27
N LEU A 320 -12.23 -1.95 10.03
CA LEU A 320 -13.64 -1.76 10.36
C LEU A 320 -14.32 -0.73 9.44
N ASP A 321 -13.62 -0.25 8.42
CA ASP A 321 -14.16 0.66 7.41
C ASP A 321 -14.86 -0.12 6.28
N ARG A 322 -16.20 -0.11 6.30
CA ARG A 322 -17.03 -0.80 5.30
C ARG A 322 -16.76 -0.32 3.86
N ARG A 323 -16.50 0.98 3.69
CA ARG A 323 -16.25 1.54 2.35
C ARG A 323 -14.95 1.00 1.76
N VAL A 324 -13.91 0.93 2.59
CA VAL A 324 -12.61 0.35 2.17
C VAL A 324 -12.77 -1.12 1.81
N ILE A 325 -13.48 -1.92 2.63
CA ILE A 325 -13.74 -3.33 2.35
C ILE A 325 -14.48 -3.50 1.00
N GLN A 326 -15.47 -2.67 0.72
CA GLN A 326 -16.22 -2.71 -0.54
C GLN A 326 -15.41 -2.25 -1.76
N GLN A 327 -14.40 -1.40 -1.57
CA GLN A 327 -13.56 -0.87 -2.65
C GLN A 327 -12.33 -1.73 -2.94
N ASP A 328 -11.93 -2.58 -1.99
CA ASP A 328 -10.71 -3.39 -2.09
C ASP A 328 -11.00 -4.83 -1.63
N CYS A 329 -10.67 -5.20 -0.39
CA CYS A 329 -10.90 -6.53 0.17
C CYS A 329 -11.17 -6.47 1.68
N LEU A 330 -11.61 -7.60 2.27
CA LEU A 330 -11.74 -7.73 3.72
C LEU A 330 -10.36 -7.85 4.37
N CYS A 331 -9.51 -8.73 3.83
CA CYS A 331 -8.14 -8.95 4.32
C CYS A 331 -7.31 -9.77 3.33
N TYR A 332 -6.02 -9.83 3.57
CA TYR A 332 -5.13 -10.87 3.05
C TYR A 332 -4.89 -11.93 4.13
N LEU A 333 -4.78 -13.19 3.71
CA LEU A 333 -4.28 -14.27 4.56
C LEU A 333 -2.82 -14.56 4.21
N MET A 334 -2.01 -14.80 5.23
CA MET A 334 -0.57 -14.97 5.09
C MET A 334 -0.12 -16.25 5.76
N ASP A 335 0.90 -16.87 5.19
CA ASP A 335 1.69 -17.95 5.80
C ASP A 335 3.10 -17.41 6.11
N ARG A 336 3.70 -17.89 7.19
CA ARG A 336 5.11 -17.59 7.52
C ARG A 336 6.04 -18.45 6.65
N ILE A 337 7.10 -17.88 6.07
CA ILE A 337 8.11 -18.59 5.27
C ILE A 337 9.53 -18.28 5.74
#